data_274c55f0d7aa597359a7e0e0a056bd90
#
_entry.id   274c55f0d7aa597359a7e0e0a056bd90
#
_cell.length_a   1.000
_cell.length_b   1.000
_cell.length_c   1.000
_cell.angle_alpha   90.00
_cell.angle_beta   90.00
_cell.angle_gamma   90.00
#
_symmetry.space_group_name_H-M   'P 1'
#
loop_
_entity.id
_entity.type
_entity.pdbx_description
1 polymer ?
#
loop_
_entity_poly.entity_id
_entity_poly.type
_entity_poly.pdbx_seq_one_letter_code
_entity_poly.pdbx_strand_id
1 'polypeptide(L)'
;MKWIASLLLSTVCFFGYGQQQLSAVSDGINRVNNDLLTSWLNDIRPEGEDLSKVEGSPYFLDEWVYGKVVSVRGERYGDVRLKLNLYQKELMVQPLNSKDSFLMDDSKLLQFAFVGQDSTHTFVRVQKLEGQKPEPYLDFYQLLVSGNMNLLYQPIVEIREPPKTTMATAGGRGAGFYSREDNFYLYNGVSLEEIKGARKPLLKALGRYQKEVDRFISDNKLKPNKPEDLIKIVSFYNQLN
;
A
#
# COMPACT_ATOMS: atom_id res chain seq x y z
N MET A 1 -49.56 -28.17 30.06
CA MET A 1 -49.31 -26.75 29.84
C MET A 1 -47.87 -26.62 29.39
N LYS A 2 -47.64 -26.34 28.11
CA LYS A 2 -46.32 -26.26 27.48
C LYS A 2 -45.88 -24.79 27.44
N TRP A 3 -44.75 -24.45 28.04
CA TRP A 3 -44.10 -23.16 27.86
C TRP A 3 -42.88 -23.34 26.96
N ILE A 4 -42.99 -22.83 25.76
CA ILE A 4 -41.91 -22.73 24.78
C ILE A 4 -41.22 -21.39 25.04
N ALA A 5 -40.03 -21.42 25.58
CA ALA A 5 -39.16 -20.24 25.65
C ALA A 5 -38.49 -20.01 24.30
N SER A 6 -38.93 -18.96 23.63
CA SER A 6 -38.33 -18.48 22.38
C SER A 6 -37.04 -17.75 22.71
N LEU A 7 -35.90 -18.35 22.34
CA LEU A 7 -34.59 -17.74 22.45
C LEU A 7 -34.38 -16.86 21.20
N LEU A 8 -34.58 -15.56 21.34
CA LEU A 8 -34.24 -14.58 20.30
C LEU A 8 -32.71 -14.44 20.25
N LEU A 9 -32.13 -15.03 19.23
CA LEU A 9 -30.72 -14.87 18.88
C LEU A 9 -30.57 -13.50 18.21
N SER A 10 -30.18 -12.49 18.98
CA SER A 10 -29.78 -11.19 18.43
C SER A 10 -28.38 -11.29 17.85
N THR A 11 -28.32 -11.62 16.57
CA THR A 11 -27.07 -11.53 15.79
C THR A 11 -26.74 -10.04 15.58
N VAL A 12 -25.90 -9.49 16.43
CA VAL A 12 -25.35 -8.14 16.22
C VAL A 12 -24.30 -8.23 15.12
N CYS A 13 -24.70 -7.81 13.93
CA CYS A 13 -23.79 -7.60 12.81
C CYS A 13 -22.90 -6.39 13.06
N PHE A 14 -21.75 -6.59 13.71
CA PHE A 14 -20.64 -5.65 13.70
C PHE A 14 -19.69 -6.00 12.53
N PHE A 15 -20.21 -5.94 11.31
CA PHE A 15 -19.38 -5.87 10.12
C PHE A 15 -19.68 -4.52 9.48
N GLY A 16 -18.72 -3.57 9.56
CA GLY A 16 -19.04 -2.62 8.60
C GLY A 16 -18.42 -1.26 8.45
N TYR A 17 -17.41 -0.85 9.12
CA TYR A 17 -16.85 0.47 8.77
C TYR A 17 -15.72 0.42 7.71
N GLY A 18 -14.99 -0.69 7.60
CA GLY A 18 -13.95 -0.85 6.58
C GLY A 18 -14.47 -1.32 5.22
N GLN A 19 -15.46 -2.21 5.19
CA GLN A 19 -16.03 -2.73 3.94
C GLN A 19 -17.06 -1.78 3.31
N GLN A 20 -17.75 -0.96 4.08
CA GLN A 20 -18.69 0.04 3.52
C GLN A 20 -17.97 1.13 2.71
N GLN A 21 -16.71 1.47 3.03
CA GLN A 21 -15.96 2.38 2.17
C GLN A 21 -15.54 1.76 0.84
N LEU A 22 -15.31 0.44 0.80
CA LEU A 22 -14.95 -0.27 -0.44
C LEU A 22 -16.18 -0.65 -1.29
N SER A 23 -17.31 -1.02 -0.68
CA SER A 23 -18.54 -1.37 -1.41
C SER A 23 -19.29 -0.15 -1.95
N ALA A 24 -19.27 0.99 -1.25
CA ALA A 24 -19.78 2.26 -1.76
C ALA A 24 -18.99 2.80 -2.97
N VAL A 25 -17.81 2.20 -3.25
CA VAL A 25 -17.02 2.53 -4.44
C VAL A 25 -17.59 1.91 -5.71
N SER A 26 -18.38 0.82 -5.64
CA SER A 26 -18.91 0.15 -6.83
C SER A 26 -20.11 0.84 -7.47
N ASP A 27 -20.93 1.55 -6.70
CA ASP A 27 -22.24 2.02 -7.17
C ASP A 27 -22.32 3.51 -7.56
N GLY A 28 -21.27 4.28 -7.39
CA GLY A 28 -21.23 5.73 -7.62
C GLY A 28 -20.37 6.22 -8.78
N ILE A 29 -19.74 5.31 -9.54
CA ILE A 29 -18.79 5.70 -10.59
C ILE A 29 -19.52 5.80 -11.93
N ASN A 30 -20.35 6.79 -12.08
CA ASN A 30 -20.81 7.23 -13.40
C ASN A 30 -20.13 8.55 -13.75
N ARG A 31 -19.27 8.46 -14.76
CA ARG A 31 -18.61 9.53 -15.50
C ARG A 31 -17.48 10.23 -14.74
N VAL A 32 -16.27 9.79 -15.05
CA VAL A 32 -15.05 10.60 -14.87
C VAL A 32 -15.31 11.94 -15.52
N ASN A 33 -15.35 12.98 -14.72
CA ASN A 33 -15.27 14.32 -15.26
C ASN A 33 -13.81 14.51 -15.69
N ASN A 34 -13.50 14.23 -16.96
CA ASN A 34 -12.15 14.30 -17.52
C ASN A 34 -11.47 15.63 -17.22
N ASP A 35 -12.26 16.71 -17.13
CA ASP A 35 -11.74 18.06 -16.88
C ASP A 35 -11.15 18.22 -15.48
N LEU A 36 -11.69 17.54 -14.48
CA LEU A 36 -11.13 17.57 -13.12
C LEU A 36 -9.89 16.70 -12.99
N LEU A 37 -9.89 15.52 -13.62
CA LEU A 37 -8.72 14.65 -13.61
C LEU A 37 -7.54 15.33 -14.33
N THR A 38 -7.77 15.96 -15.49
CA THR A 38 -6.73 16.69 -16.22
C THR A 38 -6.07 17.79 -15.40
N SER A 39 -6.80 18.43 -14.47
CA SER A 39 -6.21 19.43 -13.59
C SER A 39 -5.22 18.88 -12.54
N TRP A 40 -5.15 17.55 -12.40
CA TRP A 40 -4.25 16.86 -11.45
C TRP A 40 -3.08 16.17 -12.15
N LEU A 41 -3.10 16.17 -13.48
CA LEU A 41 -2.09 15.50 -14.27
C LEU A 41 -1.05 16.53 -14.74
N ASN A 42 0.20 16.16 -14.58
CA ASN A 42 1.34 16.88 -15.12
C ASN A 42 1.91 16.09 -16.30
N ASP A 43 2.47 16.81 -17.27
CA ASP A 43 3.19 16.16 -18.37
C ASP A 43 4.37 15.36 -17.81
N ILE A 44 4.60 14.19 -18.40
CA ILE A 44 5.78 13.38 -18.08
C ILE A 44 6.99 14.18 -18.53
N ARG A 45 7.91 14.46 -17.62
CA ARG A 45 9.15 15.16 -17.96
C ARG A 45 10.05 14.24 -18.77
N PRO A 46 10.47 14.64 -19.96
CA PRO A 46 11.34 13.82 -20.81
C PRO A 46 12.80 13.74 -20.32
N GLU A 47 13.18 14.55 -19.34
CA GLU A 47 14.55 14.65 -18.83
C GLU A 47 14.73 13.86 -17.54
N GLY A 48 15.10 12.59 -17.67
CA GLY A 48 15.57 11.74 -16.59
C GLY A 48 16.90 11.10 -16.95
N GLU A 49 17.61 10.56 -15.97
CA GLU A 49 18.76 9.68 -16.21
C GLU A 49 18.39 8.60 -17.22
N ASP A 50 19.30 8.27 -18.13
CA ASP A 50 19.14 7.12 -19.03
C ASP A 50 19.19 5.81 -18.21
N LEU A 51 18.05 5.41 -17.71
CA LEU A 51 17.85 4.20 -16.91
C LEU A 51 17.64 2.95 -17.76
N SER A 52 17.72 3.06 -19.10
CA SER A 52 17.50 1.95 -20.02
C SER A 52 18.49 0.81 -19.87
N LYS A 53 19.64 1.07 -19.26
CA LYS A 53 20.72 0.10 -19.01
C LYS A 53 20.66 -0.53 -17.61
N VAL A 54 19.75 -0.08 -16.73
CA VAL A 54 19.59 -0.62 -15.38
C VAL A 54 18.79 -1.91 -15.46
N GLU A 55 19.33 -3.00 -14.93
CA GLU A 55 18.65 -4.31 -14.94
C GLU A 55 17.52 -4.36 -13.89
N GLY A 56 16.44 -5.09 -14.22
CA GLY A 56 15.27 -5.25 -13.36
C GLY A 56 14.19 -4.21 -13.64
N SER A 57 13.30 -3.99 -12.67
CA SER A 57 12.15 -3.10 -12.81
C SER A 57 12.04 -2.08 -11.67
N PRO A 58 11.81 -0.79 -11.99
CA PRO A 58 11.54 0.23 -10.99
C PRO A 58 10.08 0.24 -10.50
N TYR A 59 9.21 -0.57 -11.11
CA TYR A 59 7.77 -0.47 -10.90
C TYR A 59 7.25 -1.40 -9.78
N PHE A 60 6.13 -1.02 -9.18
CA PHE A 60 5.39 -1.88 -8.27
C PHE A 60 4.80 -3.10 -9.00
N LEU A 61 4.18 -2.85 -10.14
CA LEU A 61 3.72 -3.82 -11.14
C LEU A 61 4.25 -3.39 -12.51
N ASP A 62 4.74 -4.32 -13.31
CA ASP A 62 5.35 -3.98 -14.60
C ASP A 62 4.32 -3.55 -15.63
N GLU A 63 3.10 -4.05 -15.50
CA GLU A 63 2.00 -3.76 -16.41
C GLU A 63 1.19 -2.54 -15.96
N TRP A 64 0.52 -1.91 -16.93
CA TRP A 64 -0.52 -0.94 -16.67
C TRP A 64 -1.77 -1.65 -16.16
N VAL A 65 -2.20 -1.36 -14.95
CA VAL A 65 -3.32 -2.03 -14.28
C VAL A 65 -4.47 -1.05 -14.09
N TYR A 66 -5.70 -1.55 -14.26
CA TYR A 66 -6.90 -0.78 -13.93
C TYR A 66 -6.82 -0.25 -12.51
N GLY A 67 -7.27 0.98 -12.32
CA GLY A 67 -7.14 1.62 -11.03
C GLY A 67 -8.23 2.62 -10.72
N LYS A 68 -8.23 3.00 -9.45
CA LYS A 68 -9.09 4.02 -8.86
C LYS A 68 -8.24 4.97 -8.06
N VAL A 69 -8.58 6.25 -8.10
CA VAL A 69 -7.91 7.29 -7.32
C VAL A 69 -8.93 8.08 -6.50
N VAL A 70 -8.54 8.52 -5.32
CA VAL A 70 -9.34 9.34 -4.41
C VAL A 70 -8.54 10.58 -4.06
N SER A 71 -9.15 11.75 -4.26
CA SER A 71 -8.50 13.02 -3.92
C SER A 71 -8.54 13.33 -2.44
N VAL A 72 -7.72 14.29 -2.02
CA VAL A 72 -7.77 14.89 -0.67
C VAL A 72 -9.12 15.55 -0.36
N ARG A 73 -9.93 15.85 -1.38
CA ARG A 73 -11.31 16.36 -1.24
C ARG A 73 -12.36 15.26 -1.18
N GLY A 74 -11.96 13.98 -1.26
CA GLY A 74 -12.86 12.82 -1.27
C GLY A 74 -13.48 12.52 -2.64
N GLU A 75 -13.08 13.23 -3.71
CA GLU A 75 -13.53 12.96 -5.07
C GLU A 75 -12.93 11.63 -5.55
N ARG A 76 -13.71 10.84 -6.27
CA ARG A 76 -13.33 9.49 -6.71
C ARG A 76 -13.33 9.41 -8.21
N TYR A 77 -12.24 8.85 -8.75
CA TYR A 77 -12.04 8.64 -10.17
C TYR A 77 -11.70 7.17 -10.41
N GLY A 78 -12.43 6.59 -11.35
CA GLY A 78 -12.14 5.27 -11.91
C GLY A 78 -11.78 5.41 -13.38
N ASP A 79 -11.87 4.31 -14.12
CA ASP A 79 -11.65 4.25 -15.57
C ASP A 79 -10.29 4.80 -16.01
N VAL A 80 -9.28 4.52 -15.18
CA VAL A 80 -7.88 4.83 -15.47
C VAL A 80 -7.03 3.56 -15.37
N ARG A 81 -5.88 3.58 -16.04
CA ARG A 81 -4.80 2.64 -15.76
C ARG A 81 -3.73 3.36 -14.95
N LEU A 82 -3.17 2.65 -14.00
CA LEU A 82 -2.15 3.14 -13.09
C LEU A 82 -0.87 2.36 -13.26
N LYS A 83 0.27 3.03 -13.05
CA LYS A 83 1.59 2.43 -12.95
C LYS A 83 2.40 3.21 -11.93
N LEU A 84 2.90 2.55 -10.90
CA LEU A 84 3.67 3.18 -9.81
C LEU A 84 5.15 2.91 -10.02
N ASN A 85 5.91 3.97 -10.26
CA ASN A 85 7.36 3.94 -10.28
C ASN A 85 7.88 4.10 -8.84
N LEU A 86 8.44 3.03 -8.27
CA LEU A 86 8.95 3.00 -6.90
C LEU A 86 10.30 3.72 -6.76
N TYR A 87 11.11 3.73 -7.83
CA TYR A 87 12.42 4.40 -7.83
C TYR A 87 12.25 5.92 -7.87
N GLN A 88 11.45 6.42 -8.82
CA GLN A 88 11.15 7.85 -8.94
C GLN A 88 10.09 8.32 -7.95
N LYS A 89 9.39 7.38 -7.31
CA LYS A 89 8.26 7.63 -6.40
C LYS A 89 7.12 8.41 -7.06
N GLU A 90 6.76 8.00 -8.26
CA GLU A 90 5.78 8.69 -9.11
C GLU A 90 4.64 7.76 -9.48
N LEU A 91 3.41 8.24 -9.37
CA LEU A 91 2.23 7.55 -9.87
C LEU A 91 1.89 8.07 -11.26
N MET A 92 2.00 7.18 -12.24
CA MET A 92 1.59 7.45 -13.61
C MET A 92 0.15 7.01 -13.83
N VAL A 93 -0.58 7.82 -14.58
CA VAL A 93 -2.00 7.62 -14.90
C VAL A 93 -2.19 7.66 -16.40
N GLN A 94 -2.94 6.70 -16.92
CA GLN A 94 -3.38 6.66 -18.32
C GLN A 94 -4.92 6.55 -18.34
N PRO A 95 -5.64 7.57 -18.80
CA PRO A 95 -7.09 7.49 -19.06
C PRO A 95 -7.40 6.37 -20.06
N LEU A 96 -8.51 5.62 -19.86
CA LEU A 96 -8.83 4.47 -20.72
C LEU A 96 -9.09 4.84 -22.17
N ASN A 97 -9.55 6.05 -22.41
CA ASN A 97 -9.84 6.59 -23.73
C ASN A 97 -8.64 7.34 -24.37
N SER A 98 -7.47 7.32 -23.72
CA SER A 98 -6.24 7.96 -24.20
C SER A 98 -5.10 6.96 -24.28
N LYS A 99 -4.16 7.23 -25.20
CA LYS A 99 -2.86 6.57 -25.26
C LYS A 99 -1.79 7.34 -24.45
N ASP A 100 -2.09 8.59 -24.12
CA ASP A 100 -1.17 9.44 -23.38
C ASP A 100 -1.18 9.07 -21.90
N SER A 101 -0.03 9.14 -21.27
CA SER A 101 0.14 8.94 -19.84
C SER A 101 0.67 10.22 -19.19
N PHE A 102 0.33 10.42 -17.95
CA PHE A 102 0.58 11.64 -17.19
C PHE A 102 1.10 11.28 -15.80
N LEU A 103 1.80 12.21 -15.17
CA LEU A 103 2.15 12.13 -13.76
C LEU A 103 1.01 12.66 -12.88
N MET A 104 0.64 11.91 -11.88
CA MET A 104 -0.32 12.37 -10.87
C MET A 104 0.35 13.38 -9.93
N ASP A 105 -0.33 14.52 -9.69
CA ASP A 105 0.04 15.42 -8.62
C ASP A 105 -0.30 14.76 -7.26
N ASP A 106 0.72 14.25 -6.60
CA ASP A 106 0.60 13.52 -5.34
C ASP A 106 0.02 14.39 -4.21
N SER A 107 0.20 15.72 -4.25
CA SER A 107 -0.38 16.64 -3.26
C SER A 107 -1.91 16.61 -3.22
N LYS A 108 -2.54 16.24 -4.32
CA LYS A 108 -3.99 16.14 -4.48
C LYS A 108 -4.54 14.73 -4.20
N LEU A 109 -3.66 13.75 -4.00
CA LEU A 109 -4.01 12.36 -3.88
C LEU A 109 -4.12 11.94 -2.40
N LEU A 110 -5.23 11.34 -2.00
CA LEU A 110 -5.44 10.74 -0.69
C LEU A 110 -5.19 9.23 -0.72
N GLN A 111 -5.68 8.57 -1.77
CA GLN A 111 -5.63 7.12 -1.91
C GLN A 111 -5.67 6.73 -3.38
N PHE A 112 -5.05 5.62 -3.71
CA PHE A 112 -5.23 4.96 -5.01
C PHE A 112 -5.24 3.44 -4.85
N ALA A 113 -5.80 2.73 -5.83
CA ALA A 113 -5.84 1.28 -5.82
C ALA A 113 -5.61 0.72 -7.21
N PHE A 114 -4.78 -0.30 -7.29
CA PHE A 114 -4.68 -1.19 -8.44
C PHE A 114 -5.73 -2.28 -8.30
N VAL A 115 -6.57 -2.44 -9.32
CA VAL A 115 -7.68 -3.40 -9.32
C VAL A 115 -7.37 -4.50 -10.32
N GLY A 116 -6.83 -5.61 -9.83
CA GLY A 116 -6.61 -6.84 -10.61
C GLY A 116 -7.83 -7.76 -10.59
N GLN A 117 -7.75 -8.86 -11.29
CA GLN A 117 -8.83 -9.86 -11.32
C GLN A 117 -9.03 -10.52 -9.95
N ASP A 118 -7.92 -10.92 -9.30
CA ASP A 118 -7.95 -11.70 -8.05
C ASP A 118 -7.50 -10.89 -6.83
N SER A 119 -6.98 -9.68 -7.01
CA SER A 119 -6.42 -8.88 -5.93
C SER A 119 -6.60 -7.38 -6.17
N THR A 120 -6.75 -6.65 -5.08
CA THR A 120 -6.73 -5.19 -5.07
C THR A 120 -5.61 -4.71 -4.15
N HIS A 121 -4.71 -3.90 -4.68
CA HIS A 121 -3.64 -3.28 -3.92
C HIS A 121 -4.01 -1.83 -3.63
N THR A 122 -4.44 -1.54 -2.42
CA THR A 122 -4.85 -0.20 -2.00
C THR A 122 -3.68 0.52 -1.34
N PHE A 123 -3.36 1.70 -1.82
CA PHE A 123 -2.35 2.59 -1.25
C PHE A 123 -3.04 3.78 -0.60
N VAL A 124 -2.66 4.08 0.64
CA VAL A 124 -3.21 5.17 1.43
C VAL A 124 -2.11 6.14 1.83
N ARG A 125 -2.46 7.41 1.89
CA ARG A 125 -1.57 8.43 2.47
C ARG A 125 -1.64 8.34 3.99
N VAL A 126 -0.49 8.25 4.63
CA VAL A 126 -0.38 8.35 6.09
C VAL A 126 -0.13 9.80 6.46
N GLN A 127 -1.01 10.35 7.30
CA GLN A 127 -0.79 11.67 7.89
C GLN A 127 0.29 11.55 8.96
N LYS A 128 1.43 12.20 8.75
CA LYS A 128 2.47 12.33 9.76
C LYS A 128 2.08 13.44 10.75
N LEU A 129 2.36 13.21 12.03
CA LEU A 129 2.17 14.23 13.06
C LEU A 129 3.17 15.39 12.87
N GLU A 130 2.78 16.58 13.32
CA GLU A 130 3.65 17.75 13.36
C GLU A 130 5.02 17.42 14.02
N GLY A 131 6.11 17.78 13.34
CA GLY A 131 7.48 17.55 13.81
C GLY A 131 8.20 16.36 13.15
N GLN A 132 7.53 15.49 12.44
CA GLN A 132 8.19 14.53 11.53
C GLN A 132 8.43 15.24 10.19
N LYS A 133 9.70 15.29 9.76
CA LYS A 133 10.03 15.84 8.44
C LYS A 133 9.22 15.09 7.39
N PRO A 134 8.39 15.77 6.57
CA PRO A 134 7.81 15.11 5.41
C PRO A 134 8.99 14.68 4.53
N GLU A 135 9.08 13.40 4.27
CA GLU A 135 9.87 12.95 3.12
C GLU A 135 9.28 13.64 1.90
N PRO A 136 10.08 14.27 1.03
CA PRO A 136 9.57 15.07 -0.09
C PRO A 136 8.83 14.28 -1.15
N TYR A 137 8.59 12.97 -0.93
CA TYR A 137 8.07 12.03 -1.91
C TYR A 137 6.94 11.18 -1.34
N LEU A 138 6.11 10.62 -2.19
CA LEU A 138 4.94 9.79 -1.96
C LEU A 138 4.93 9.10 -0.58
N ASP A 139 4.27 9.72 0.41
CA ASP A 139 3.97 9.12 1.71
C ASP A 139 2.83 8.10 1.59
N PHE A 140 2.86 7.27 0.54
CA PHE A 140 1.87 6.25 0.28
C PHE A 140 2.36 4.88 0.72
N TYR A 141 1.50 4.19 1.43
CA TYR A 141 1.72 2.85 1.93
C TYR A 141 0.61 1.93 1.44
N GLN A 142 0.95 0.73 1.01
CA GLN A 142 -0.06 -0.27 0.73
C GLN A 142 -0.70 -0.73 2.04
N LEU A 143 -2.03 -0.68 2.11
CA LEU A 143 -2.80 -1.16 3.25
C LEU A 143 -2.98 -2.67 3.11
N LEU A 144 -2.33 -3.45 3.99
CA LEU A 144 -2.44 -4.91 4.04
C LEU A 144 -3.52 -5.38 5.00
N VAL A 145 -3.64 -4.73 6.16
CA VAL A 145 -4.69 -5.00 7.16
C VAL A 145 -5.25 -3.67 7.64
N SER A 146 -6.57 -3.54 7.64
CA SER A 146 -7.28 -2.38 8.18
C SER A 146 -7.92 -2.73 9.52
N GLY A 147 -7.86 -1.80 10.50
CA GLY A 147 -8.46 -1.96 11.81
C GLY A 147 -7.99 -0.89 12.78
N ASN A 148 -8.13 -1.15 14.08
CA ASN A 148 -7.57 -0.28 15.12
C ASN A 148 -6.04 -0.17 15.02
N MET A 149 -5.41 -1.24 14.55
CA MET A 149 -4.01 -1.27 14.11
C MET A 149 -3.98 -1.62 12.63
N ASN A 150 -3.51 -0.70 11.80
CA ASN A 150 -3.31 -0.96 10.38
C ASN A 150 -1.93 -1.59 10.18
N LEU A 151 -1.85 -2.61 9.31
CA LEU A 151 -0.59 -3.09 8.77
C LEU A 151 -0.37 -2.47 7.42
N LEU A 152 0.71 -1.74 7.30
CA LEU A 152 1.11 -1.03 6.09
C LEU A 152 2.39 -1.63 5.52
N TYR A 153 2.51 -1.59 4.21
CA TYR A 153 3.67 -2.05 3.47
C TYR A 153 4.17 -0.97 2.53
N GLN A 154 5.48 -0.74 2.53
CA GLN A 154 6.14 0.22 1.66
C GLN A 154 7.33 -0.44 0.97
N PRO A 155 7.21 -0.81 -0.30
CA PRO A 155 8.35 -1.23 -1.10
C PRO A 155 9.20 -0.01 -1.47
N ILE A 156 10.50 -0.12 -1.28
CA ILE A 156 11.48 0.88 -1.69
C ILE A 156 12.37 0.26 -2.76
N VAL A 157 12.64 0.99 -3.84
CA VAL A 157 13.53 0.56 -4.90
C VAL A 157 14.68 1.55 -5.03
N GLU A 158 15.89 1.02 -5.04
CA GLU A 158 17.13 1.76 -5.25
C GLU A 158 17.96 1.12 -6.36
N ILE A 159 18.80 1.92 -7.03
CA ILE A 159 19.79 1.39 -7.94
C ILE A 159 21.04 1.02 -7.15
N ARG A 160 21.48 -0.23 -7.28
CA ARG A 160 22.72 -0.71 -6.68
C ARG A 160 23.74 -1.05 -7.76
N GLU A 161 25.00 -0.69 -7.52
CA GLU A 161 26.10 -1.14 -8.38
C GLU A 161 26.39 -2.63 -8.11
N PRO A 162 26.74 -3.42 -9.14
CA PRO A 162 27.19 -4.79 -8.93
C PRO A 162 28.47 -4.79 -8.06
N PRO A 163 28.66 -5.82 -7.20
CA PRO A 163 29.83 -5.93 -6.36
C PRO A 163 31.08 -5.94 -7.24
N LYS A 164 32.10 -5.16 -6.86
CA LYS A 164 33.40 -5.11 -7.57
C LYS A 164 34.07 -6.48 -7.43
N THR A 165 33.87 -7.35 -8.39
CA THR A 165 34.66 -8.57 -8.49
C THR A 165 36.06 -8.23 -9.02
N THR A 166 37.10 -8.78 -8.40
CA THR A 166 38.52 -8.54 -8.71
C THR A 166 38.94 -8.96 -10.13
N MET A 167 38.01 -9.46 -10.94
CA MET A 167 38.22 -9.83 -12.36
C MET A 167 37.39 -8.96 -13.32
N ALA A 168 37.15 -7.71 -13.02
CA ALA A 168 36.66 -6.78 -14.03
C ALA A 168 37.75 -6.51 -15.04
N THR A 169 37.85 -7.39 -16.04
CA THR A 169 38.52 -7.08 -17.32
C THR A 169 37.97 -5.78 -17.86
N ALA A 170 38.86 -4.91 -18.28
CA ALA A 170 38.63 -3.60 -18.84
C ALA A 170 37.53 -3.62 -19.91
N GLY A 171 36.30 -3.24 -19.54
CA GLY A 171 35.19 -3.23 -20.44
C GLY A 171 33.88 -2.88 -19.76
N GLY A 172 33.70 -1.62 -19.41
CA GLY A 172 32.40 -1.06 -19.04
C GLY A 172 32.04 -1.27 -17.56
N ARG A 173 31.78 -0.17 -16.84
CA ARG A 173 31.00 -0.20 -15.61
C ARG A 173 29.64 -0.80 -15.98
N GLY A 174 29.32 -1.98 -15.47
CA GLY A 174 27.98 -2.55 -15.66
C GLY A 174 26.95 -1.53 -15.18
N ALA A 175 25.92 -1.34 -15.95
CA ALA A 175 24.76 -0.60 -15.49
C ALA A 175 24.31 -1.23 -14.18
N GLY A 176 23.87 -0.43 -13.22
CA GLY A 176 23.38 -0.89 -11.94
C GLY A 176 22.13 -1.78 -12.11
N PHE A 177 21.62 -2.28 -11.01
CA PHE A 177 20.36 -3.04 -11.01
C PHE A 177 19.41 -2.46 -9.96
N TYR A 178 18.11 -2.55 -10.23
CA TYR A 178 17.07 -2.18 -9.28
C TYR A 178 17.02 -3.21 -8.15
N SER A 179 17.22 -2.75 -6.92
CA SER A 179 17.13 -3.55 -5.71
C SER A 179 15.92 -3.11 -4.92
N ARG A 180 15.01 -4.04 -4.62
CA ARG A 180 13.80 -3.78 -3.84
C ARG A 180 14.00 -4.19 -2.39
N GLU A 181 13.57 -3.32 -1.49
CA GLU A 181 13.48 -3.58 -0.05
C GLU A 181 12.03 -3.46 0.38
N ASP A 182 11.55 -4.45 1.14
CA ASP A 182 10.16 -4.54 1.58
C ASP A 182 10.07 -4.15 3.05
N ASN A 183 9.46 -2.98 3.33
CA ASN A 183 9.31 -2.44 4.66
C ASN A 183 7.86 -2.56 5.15
N PHE A 184 7.69 -2.93 6.42
CA PHE A 184 6.38 -3.09 7.04
C PHE A 184 6.25 -2.15 8.25
N TYR A 185 5.04 -1.61 8.44
CA TYR A 185 4.75 -0.64 9.48
C TYR A 185 3.43 -0.96 10.18
N LEU A 186 3.37 -0.69 11.48
CA LEU A 186 2.12 -0.58 12.23
C LEU A 186 1.70 0.89 12.30
N TYR A 187 0.42 1.15 12.04
CA TYR A 187 -0.16 2.48 12.10
C TYR A 187 -1.49 2.46 12.84
N ASN A 188 -1.58 3.21 13.95
CA ASN A 188 -2.77 3.30 14.80
C ASN A 188 -3.57 4.60 14.62
N GLY A 189 -3.36 5.33 13.52
CA GLY A 189 -3.96 6.64 13.29
C GLY A 189 -3.15 7.81 13.84
N VAL A 190 -2.19 7.56 14.74
CA VAL A 190 -1.36 8.58 15.40
C VAL A 190 0.13 8.34 15.15
N SER A 191 0.59 7.12 15.38
CA SER A 191 2.00 6.75 15.24
C SER A 191 2.19 5.72 14.13
N LEU A 192 3.28 5.88 13.41
CA LEU A 192 3.78 4.95 12.40
C LEU A 192 5.08 4.35 12.91
N GLU A 193 5.09 3.02 13.11
CA GLU A 193 6.24 2.30 13.65
C GLU A 193 6.69 1.19 12.70
N GLU A 194 7.96 1.22 12.28
CA GLU A 194 8.55 0.20 11.41
C GLU A 194 8.72 -1.13 12.15
N ILE A 195 8.34 -2.24 11.49
CA ILE A 195 8.47 -3.59 12.01
C ILE A 195 9.66 -4.28 11.34
N LYS A 196 10.67 -4.63 12.14
CA LYS A 196 11.89 -5.32 11.66
C LYS A 196 11.79 -6.86 11.73
N GLY A 197 10.58 -7.42 11.62
CA GLY A 197 10.34 -8.88 11.55
C GLY A 197 10.69 -9.67 12.81
N ALA A 198 11.03 -9.02 13.93
CA ALA A 198 11.34 -9.68 15.19
C ALA A 198 10.10 -9.70 16.12
N ARG A 199 9.87 -10.86 16.76
CA ARG A 199 8.68 -11.11 17.60
C ARG A 199 8.54 -10.12 18.76
N LYS A 200 9.62 -9.90 19.54
CA LYS A 200 9.57 -9.01 20.71
C LYS A 200 9.26 -7.55 20.35
N PRO A 201 9.93 -6.92 19.36
CA PRO A 201 9.56 -5.59 18.90
C PRO A 201 8.10 -5.50 18.41
N LEU A 202 7.64 -6.50 17.64
CA LEU A 202 6.25 -6.54 17.18
C LEU A 202 5.25 -6.52 18.34
N LEU A 203 5.43 -7.38 19.33
CA LEU A 203 4.55 -7.43 20.51
C LEU A 203 4.58 -6.10 21.29
N LYS A 204 5.75 -5.46 21.39
CA LYS A 204 5.88 -4.15 22.04
C LYS A 204 5.12 -3.07 21.25
N ALA A 205 5.24 -3.04 19.93
CA ALA A 205 4.58 -2.08 19.05
C ALA A 205 3.05 -2.23 19.06
N LEU A 206 2.55 -3.46 19.18
CA LEU A 206 1.11 -3.72 19.35
C LEU A 206 0.56 -3.20 20.70
N GLY A 207 1.39 -3.08 21.72
CA GLY A 207 1.06 -2.47 23.02
C GLY A 207 0.15 -3.31 23.90
N ARG A 208 -1.11 -3.51 23.49
CA ARG A 208 -2.12 -4.30 24.23
C ARG A 208 -2.09 -5.78 23.81
N TYR A 209 -2.71 -6.64 24.61
CA TYR A 209 -2.92 -8.07 24.31
C TYR A 209 -1.65 -8.85 23.93
N GLN A 210 -0.49 -8.42 24.46
CA GLN A 210 0.80 -9.05 24.10
C GLN A 210 0.84 -10.54 24.40
N LYS A 211 0.24 -10.96 25.50
CA LYS A 211 0.22 -12.38 25.92
C LYS A 211 -0.66 -13.23 24.99
N GLU A 212 -1.83 -12.72 24.62
CA GLU A 212 -2.77 -13.36 23.72
C GLU A 212 -2.17 -13.50 22.31
N VAL A 213 -1.59 -12.41 21.79
CA VAL A 213 -0.91 -12.41 20.50
C VAL A 213 0.33 -13.31 20.51
N ASP A 214 1.10 -13.29 21.60
CA ASP A 214 2.28 -14.16 21.75
C ASP A 214 1.91 -15.64 21.74
N ARG A 215 0.81 -16.00 22.43
CA ARG A 215 0.25 -17.35 22.40
C ARG A 215 -0.22 -17.72 20.99
N PHE A 216 -0.98 -16.84 20.33
CA PHE A 216 -1.45 -17.07 18.95
C PHE A 216 -0.29 -17.33 17.98
N ILE A 217 0.79 -16.53 18.06
CA ILE A 217 2.00 -16.74 17.27
C ILE A 217 2.60 -18.12 17.52
N SER A 218 2.67 -18.54 18.80
CA SER A 218 3.26 -19.83 19.18
C SER A 218 2.42 -21.02 18.73
N ASP A 219 1.11 -20.99 19.00
CA ASP A 219 0.17 -22.08 18.73
C ASP A 219 0.05 -22.32 17.21
N ASN A 220 0.12 -21.25 16.42
CA ASN A 220 0.05 -21.32 14.96
C ASN A 220 1.43 -21.33 14.27
N LYS A 221 2.53 -21.36 15.02
CA LYS A 221 3.91 -21.40 14.50
C LYS A 221 4.22 -20.27 13.50
N LEU A 222 3.64 -19.08 13.74
CA LEU A 222 3.75 -17.94 12.84
C LEU A 222 5.13 -17.28 12.98
N LYS A 223 5.61 -16.72 11.87
CA LYS A 223 6.90 -16.04 11.76
C LYS A 223 6.69 -14.58 11.39
N PRO A 224 6.90 -13.61 12.32
CA PRO A 224 6.66 -12.19 12.04
C PRO A 224 7.49 -11.56 10.90
N ASN A 225 8.52 -12.24 10.45
CA ASN A 225 9.32 -11.84 9.29
C ASN A 225 8.73 -12.31 7.94
N LYS A 226 7.61 -13.03 7.96
CA LYS A 226 6.87 -13.42 6.76
C LYS A 226 5.63 -12.54 6.60
N PRO A 227 5.43 -11.89 5.45
CA PRO A 227 4.30 -11.00 5.23
C PRO A 227 2.93 -11.65 5.49
N GLU A 228 2.74 -12.87 5.01
CA GLU A 228 1.50 -13.63 5.18
C GLU A 228 1.19 -13.97 6.64
N ASP A 229 2.23 -14.22 7.45
CA ASP A 229 2.06 -14.50 8.88
C ASP A 229 1.84 -13.20 9.66
N LEU A 230 2.52 -12.12 9.27
CA LEU A 230 2.34 -10.78 9.84
C LEU A 230 0.90 -10.29 9.64
N ILE A 231 0.33 -10.49 8.45
CA ILE A 231 -1.09 -10.21 8.15
C ILE A 231 -2.00 -10.96 9.13
N LYS A 232 -1.79 -12.26 9.35
CA LYS A 232 -2.58 -13.06 10.30
C LYS A 232 -2.46 -12.55 11.73
N ILE A 233 -1.25 -12.18 12.14
CA ILE A 233 -0.98 -11.68 13.52
C ILE A 233 -1.72 -10.36 13.76
N VAL A 234 -1.62 -9.40 12.84
CA VAL A 234 -2.27 -8.10 13.00
C VAL A 234 -3.78 -8.21 12.83
N SER A 235 -4.26 -9.09 11.95
CA SER A 235 -5.70 -9.38 11.83
C SER A 235 -6.26 -9.98 13.12
N PHE A 236 -5.56 -10.93 13.75
CA PHE A 236 -5.95 -11.48 15.05
C PHE A 236 -5.97 -10.41 16.14
N TYR A 237 -4.93 -9.57 16.21
CA TYR A 237 -4.89 -8.45 17.15
C TYR A 237 -6.12 -7.54 17.04
N ASN A 238 -6.52 -7.21 15.82
CA ASN A 238 -7.69 -6.37 15.57
C ASN A 238 -9.03 -7.02 15.99
N GLN A 239 -9.07 -8.34 16.10
CA GLN A 239 -10.26 -9.07 16.60
C GLN A 239 -10.38 -9.05 18.14
N LEU A 240 -9.29 -8.72 18.86
CA LEU A 240 -9.26 -8.63 20.32
C LEU A 240 -9.70 -7.25 20.86
N ASN A 241 -9.86 -6.25 19.97
CA ASN A 241 -10.21 -4.85 20.29
C ASN A 241 -11.70 -4.57 20.09
#